data_91303a489e008c4538d7b75fb3d77952
#
_entry.id   91303a489e008c4538d7b75fb3d77952
#
_cell.length_a   1.000
_cell.length_b   1.000
_cell.length_c   1.000
_cell.angle_alpha   90.00
_cell.angle_beta   90.00
_cell.angle_gamma   90.00
#
_symmetry.space_group_name_H-M   'P 1'
#
loop_
_entity.id
_entity.type
_entity.pdbx_description
1 polymer ?
#
loop_
_entity_poly.entity_id
_entity_poly.type
_entity_poly.pdbx_seq_one_letter_code
_entity_poly.pdbx_strand_id
1 'polypeptide(L)'
;MTRPVLLLLVLLGPLLAPAAAYAQLPQGYLVWSRGTPGDPASRKIYRMTLPGMEDQHALTLGEDVEPRISPDGKWVAYAKARFPGGSDYHDFTLWQPYVVSIYGADAGRQEIKIDEAGAWPSWGQNGALFYNQADGTQSQIMRVELDERGMAVSKQVWLVTKTVFSQYAELNECFIAPDETWFAGRTRGSATQNGVSAFVGTPPQSYLLAQSGSIGCMPFVAPSGAFAIIAGADLGIRWGAGPLGANRQIDQLLIPPLSAGYLAYHPGISSDEKWVLDAQGTDTDHNAGRYDLYIHPLDTASMTAGAGQALTSDGFNGWPHLWVGMPTPPPPPQPAIEDFYPSSYTVAPGETVTLTWSTFGADLVSLDGAPVPADGTLDVSPAVSTAYTLSAQSSLVSDSDTRTLSIVVNPTPLPVSIDTFAANPPRITKGQSAVLSWQVSNATTLDLDGERVEPSGSRDVSPPTETTYRLTALGMGGPVQAQVTVVVDSGLLADRGGFVCALGSLGASSARGWLLMLALALTVVTIGRRLRHRPPRS
;
A
#
# COMPACT_ATOMS: atom_id res chain seq x y z
N MET A 1 94.32 23.92 -3.34
CA MET A 1 93.27 24.82 -2.85
C MET A 1 91.91 24.30 -3.43
N THR A 2 91.28 23.38 -2.74
CA THR A 2 90.05 22.76 -3.12
C THR A 2 88.91 23.30 -2.22
N ARG A 3 87.97 24.00 -2.80
CA ARG A 3 86.79 24.50 -2.11
C ARG A 3 85.71 23.36 -2.03
N PRO A 4 85.12 23.13 -0.88
CA PRO A 4 83.98 22.20 -0.83
C PRO A 4 82.70 22.88 -1.31
N VAL A 5 81.93 22.19 -2.18
CA VAL A 5 80.60 22.54 -2.61
C VAL A 5 79.63 22.02 -1.55
N LEU A 6 78.95 22.94 -0.90
CA LEU A 6 77.89 22.63 0.07
C LEU A 6 76.56 22.29 -0.71
N LEU A 7 76.23 21.05 -0.72
CA LEU A 7 74.98 20.59 -1.33
C LEU A 7 73.79 20.76 -0.32
N LEU A 8 72.93 21.75 -0.54
CA LEU A 8 71.74 22.01 0.27
C LEU A 8 70.67 21.06 -0.17
N LEU A 9 70.46 19.95 0.56
CA LEU A 9 69.27 19.07 0.38
C LEU A 9 68.07 19.76 0.99
N VAL A 10 67.19 20.31 0.12
CA VAL A 10 65.88 20.73 0.51
C VAL A 10 65.01 19.47 0.56
N LEU A 11 64.75 18.96 1.75
CA LEU A 11 63.74 17.94 2.03
C LEU A 11 62.36 18.60 1.87
N LEU A 12 61.77 18.51 0.67
CA LEU A 12 60.34 18.67 0.46
C LEU A 12 59.64 17.41 1.01
N GLY A 13 59.33 17.42 2.29
CA GLY A 13 58.37 16.48 2.84
C GLY A 13 57.02 16.75 2.21
N PRO A 14 56.28 15.72 1.76
CA PRO A 14 54.92 15.91 1.35
C PRO A 14 54.14 16.43 2.56
N LEU A 15 53.57 17.63 2.45
CA LEU A 15 52.50 18.09 3.30
C LEU A 15 51.33 17.11 3.08
N LEU A 16 51.28 16.06 3.86
CA LEU A 16 50.08 15.28 4.08
C LEU A 16 49.10 16.28 4.70
N ALA A 17 48.21 16.83 3.86
CA ALA A 17 46.95 17.39 4.36
C ALA A 17 46.36 16.35 5.31
N PRO A 18 45.87 16.72 6.50
CA PRO A 18 45.20 15.77 7.36
C PRO A 18 44.08 15.16 6.50
N ALA A 19 44.13 13.85 6.31
CA ALA A 19 43.02 13.11 5.76
C ALA A 19 41.81 13.55 6.60
N ALA A 20 40.87 14.26 5.97
CA ALA A 20 39.62 14.58 6.62
C ALA A 20 39.10 13.25 7.17
N ALA A 21 39.02 13.15 8.50
CA ALA A 21 38.49 11.96 9.13
C ALA A 21 37.04 11.89 8.68
N TYR A 22 36.75 11.12 7.63
CA TYR A 22 35.39 10.80 7.27
C TYR A 22 34.76 10.13 8.49
N ALA A 23 33.62 10.62 8.94
CA ALA A 23 32.87 9.94 9.96
C ALA A 23 32.65 8.51 9.50
N GLN A 24 32.85 7.55 10.39
CA GLN A 24 32.61 6.16 10.05
C GLN A 24 31.13 6.02 9.70
N LEU A 25 30.85 5.50 8.49
CA LEU A 25 29.46 5.27 8.06
C LEU A 25 28.71 4.42 9.09
N PRO A 26 27.40 4.67 9.28
CA PRO A 26 26.59 3.91 10.22
C PRO A 26 26.42 2.46 9.78
N GLN A 27 26.18 1.58 10.73
CA GLN A 27 25.75 0.22 10.40
C GLN A 27 24.24 0.24 10.13
N GLY A 28 23.82 -0.22 8.95
CA GLY A 28 22.41 -0.19 8.59
C GLY A 28 22.15 -0.56 7.13
N TYR A 29 20.89 -0.38 6.73
CA TYR A 29 20.45 -0.58 5.35
C TYR A 29 20.09 0.74 4.70
N LEU A 30 20.67 0.99 3.53
CA LEU A 30 20.29 2.05 2.63
C LEU A 30 19.42 1.45 1.51
N VAL A 31 18.26 2.06 1.25
CA VAL A 31 17.45 1.80 0.07
C VAL A 31 17.36 3.07 -0.79
N TRP A 32 17.31 2.89 -2.10
CA TRP A 32 17.16 4.01 -3.05
C TRP A 32 16.61 3.52 -4.38
N SER A 33 16.09 4.43 -5.19
CA SER A 33 15.74 4.16 -6.58
C SER A 33 16.95 4.37 -7.47
N ARG A 34 17.30 3.37 -8.28
CA ARG A 34 18.41 3.40 -9.23
C ARG A 34 17.95 3.01 -10.61
N GLY A 35 18.46 3.71 -11.63
CA GLY A 35 18.14 3.46 -13.03
C GLY A 35 19.18 4.03 -13.98
N THR A 36 18.88 3.90 -15.27
CA THR A 36 19.67 4.54 -16.34
C THR A 36 19.18 5.98 -16.52
N PRO A 37 20.06 6.98 -16.56
CA PRO A 37 19.67 8.36 -16.84
C PRO A 37 18.90 8.46 -18.15
N GLY A 38 17.77 9.16 -18.13
CA GLY A 38 16.88 9.32 -19.29
C GLY A 38 15.98 8.12 -19.59
N ASP A 39 16.06 7.05 -18.81
CA ASP A 39 15.19 5.87 -18.92
C ASP A 39 14.45 5.58 -17.60
N PRO A 40 13.31 6.24 -17.34
CA PRO A 40 12.51 6.01 -16.15
C PRO A 40 12.08 4.57 -15.96
N ALA A 41 11.81 3.83 -17.05
CA ALA A 41 11.36 2.43 -16.97
C ALA A 41 12.42 1.48 -16.40
N SER A 42 13.69 1.87 -16.41
CA SER A 42 14.78 1.08 -15.84
C SER A 42 14.89 1.18 -14.31
N ARG A 43 14.15 2.08 -13.66
CA ARG A 43 14.26 2.33 -12.21
C ARG A 43 13.76 1.16 -11.39
N LYS A 44 14.56 0.78 -10.41
CA LYS A 44 14.25 -0.26 -9.43
C LYS A 44 14.64 0.22 -8.04
N ILE A 45 14.03 -0.34 -7.02
CA ILE A 45 14.49 -0.13 -5.66
C ILE A 45 15.69 -1.05 -5.41
N TYR A 46 16.79 -0.46 -4.97
CA TYR A 46 18.01 -1.13 -4.56
C TYR A 46 18.20 -1.06 -3.06
N ARG A 47 18.92 -2.02 -2.52
CA ARG A 47 19.43 -2.04 -1.15
C ARG A 47 20.94 -2.20 -1.13
N MET A 48 21.62 -1.58 -0.16
CA MET A 48 22.99 -1.92 0.23
C MET A 48 23.12 -1.90 1.74
N THR A 49 24.11 -2.63 2.25
CA THR A 49 24.49 -2.63 3.66
C THR A 49 25.63 -1.64 3.89
N LEU A 50 25.50 -0.80 4.89
CA LEU A 50 26.57 0.08 5.36
C LEU A 50 27.22 -0.51 6.62
N PRO A 51 28.50 -0.21 6.92
CA PRO A 51 29.40 0.74 6.24
C PRO A 51 30.13 0.18 5.01
N GLY A 52 30.10 -1.13 4.77
CA GLY A 52 30.90 -1.79 3.72
C GLY A 52 30.42 -1.52 2.29
N MET A 53 29.23 -0.93 2.12
CA MET A 53 28.55 -0.78 0.80
C MET A 53 28.38 -2.13 0.07
N GLU A 54 28.23 -3.18 0.85
CA GLU A 54 28.09 -4.55 0.39
C GLU A 54 26.62 -4.90 0.13
N ASP A 55 26.38 -6.08 -0.42
CA ASP A 55 25.03 -6.64 -0.65
C ASP A 55 24.15 -5.69 -1.50
N GLN A 56 24.77 -5.07 -2.52
CA GLN A 56 24.06 -4.17 -3.42
C GLN A 56 23.27 -4.97 -4.45
N HIS A 57 21.96 -5.02 -4.29
CA HIS A 57 21.06 -5.72 -5.21
C HIS A 57 19.71 -5.02 -5.33
N ALA A 58 18.98 -5.34 -6.40
CA ALA A 58 17.63 -4.85 -6.61
C ALA A 58 16.65 -5.61 -5.72
N LEU A 59 15.81 -4.88 -4.97
CA LEU A 59 14.69 -5.45 -4.22
C LEU A 59 13.44 -5.67 -5.09
N THR A 60 13.33 -4.94 -6.21
CA THR A 60 12.13 -4.90 -7.05
C THR A 60 12.46 -5.08 -8.52
N LEU A 61 11.43 -5.32 -9.36
CA LEU A 61 11.61 -5.69 -10.76
C LEU A 61 11.09 -4.65 -11.78
N GLY A 62 10.35 -3.64 -11.33
CA GLY A 62 9.64 -2.69 -12.21
C GLY A 62 10.20 -1.27 -12.24
N GLU A 63 9.42 -0.35 -12.78
CA GLU A 63 9.64 1.09 -12.68
C GLU A 63 9.14 1.53 -11.29
N ASP A 64 10.09 1.69 -10.35
CA ASP A 64 9.82 1.86 -8.94
C ASP A 64 10.55 3.06 -8.37
N VAL A 65 9.87 3.84 -7.53
CA VAL A 65 10.38 5.09 -6.96
C VAL A 65 10.01 5.24 -5.49
N GLU A 66 10.70 6.15 -4.80
CA GLU A 66 10.39 6.61 -3.44
C GLU A 66 10.36 5.53 -2.36
N PRO A 67 11.42 4.74 -2.24
CA PRO A 67 11.46 3.74 -1.19
C PRO A 67 11.50 4.38 0.21
N ARG A 68 10.72 3.79 1.13
CA ARG A 68 10.69 4.17 2.54
C ARG A 68 10.73 2.92 3.40
N ILE A 69 11.75 2.81 4.24
CA ILE A 69 11.88 1.70 5.19
C ILE A 69 10.92 1.95 6.36
N SER A 70 10.23 0.91 6.80
CA SER A 70 9.34 0.96 7.97
C SER A 70 10.10 1.27 9.26
N PRO A 71 9.47 1.80 10.31
CA PRO A 71 10.13 2.12 11.58
C PRO A 71 10.81 0.92 12.24
N ASP A 72 10.31 -0.29 12.04
CA ASP A 72 10.89 -1.53 12.54
C ASP A 72 11.98 -2.11 11.63
N GLY A 73 12.27 -1.47 10.50
CA GLY A 73 13.31 -1.87 9.55
C GLY A 73 12.99 -3.09 8.69
N LYS A 74 11.77 -3.62 8.70
CA LYS A 74 11.43 -4.90 8.05
C LYS A 74 10.89 -4.75 6.63
N TRP A 75 10.20 -3.64 6.35
CA TRP A 75 9.50 -3.41 5.12
C TRP A 75 10.03 -2.20 4.38
N VAL A 76 9.96 -2.24 3.07
CA VAL A 76 10.20 -1.10 2.19
C VAL A 76 8.90 -0.82 1.43
N ALA A 77 8.28 0.32 1.70
CA ALA A 77 7.18 0.82 0.90
C ALA A 77 7.72 1.65 -0.27
N TYR A 78 7.06 1.58 -1.42
CA TYR A 78 7.47 2.30 -2.63
C TYR A 78 6.29 2.52 -3.58
N ALA A 79 6.46 3.39 -4.57
CA ALA A 79 5.51 3.58 -5.64
C ALA A 79 5.99 2.85 -6.89
N LYS A 80 5.14 1.98 -7.45
CA LYS A 80 5.38 1.20 -8.67
C LYS A 80 4.56 1.77 -9.82
N ALA A 81 5.18 1.98 -10.97
CA ALA A 81 4.47 2.45 -12.15
C ALA A 81 3.41 1.42 -12.60
N ARG A 82 2.21 1.91 -12.80
CA ARG A 82 1.08 1.11 -13.32
C ARG A 82 1.29 0.72 -14.79
N PHE A 83 1.92 1.62 -15.54
CA PHE A 83 2.25 1.44 -16.95
C PHE A 83 3.73 1.80 -17.15
N PRO A 84 4.63 0.82 -17.24
CA PRO A 84 6.06 1.09 -17.43
C PRO A 84 6.32 1.87 -18.72
N GLY A 85 7.25 2.82 -18.67
CA GLY A 85 7.67 3.60 -19.83
C GLY A 85 7.61 5.11 -19.67
N GLY A 86 7.75 5.62 -18.44
CA GLY A 86 7.86 7.06 -18.18
C GLY A 86 6.56 7.69 -17.69
N SER A 87 5.95 7.07 -16.71
CA SER A 87 4.80 7.63 -16.00
C SER A 87 5.12 9.01 -15.45
N ASP A 88 4.19 9.96 -15.60
CA ASP A 88 4.31 11.26 -14.95
C ASP A 88 4.39 11.06 -13.44
N TYR A 89 5.52 11.43 -12.86
CA TYR A 89 5.78 11.29 -11.44
C TYR A 89 4.77 12.02 -10.55
N HIS A 90 4.15 13.07 -11.06
CA HIS A 90 3.18 13.88 -10.34
C HIS A 90 1.73 13.43 -10.52
N ASP A 91 1.48 12.48 -11.39
CA ASP A 91 0.15 11.88 -11.56
C ASP A 91 0.06 10.57 -10.78
N PHE A 92 -0.40 10.65 -9.53
CA PHE A 92 -0.49 9.48 -8.67
C PHE A 92 -1.55 8.45 -9.09
N THR A 93 -2.35 8.73 -10.12
CA THR A 93 -3.23 7.72 -10.74
C THR A 93 -2.45 6.72 -11.59
N LEU A 94 -1.22 7.08 -11.98
CA LEU A 94 -0.31 6.24 -12.76
C LEU A 94 0.60 5.37 -11.89
N TRP A 95 0.50 5.50 -10.57
CA TRP A 95 1.32 4.79 -9.60
C TRP A 95 0.48 3.93 -8.67
N GLN A 96 1.09 2.88 -8.13
CA GLN A 96 0.49 1.96 -7.18
C GLN A 96 1.41 1.82 -5.97
N PRO A 97 0.90 1.95 -4.74
CA PRO A 97 1.70 1.69 -3.55
C PRO A 97 1.90 0.19 -3.36
N TYR A 98 3.16 -0.17 -3.13
CA TYR A 98 3.61 -1.52 -2.86
C TYR A 98 4.45 -1.58 -1.60
N VAL A 99 4.59 -2.76 -1.03
CA VAL A 99 5.59 -3.07 -0.02
C VAL A 99 6.38 -4.32 -0.42
N VAL A 100 7.63 -4.36 -0.02
CA VAL A 100 8.50 -5.53 -0.16
C VAL A 100 9.31 -5.69 1.13
N SER A 101 9.66 -6.91 1.49
CA SER A 101 10.59 -7.14 2.61
C SER A 101 11.93 -6.49 2.30
N ILE A 102 12.57 -5.88 3.31
CA ILE A 102 13.93 -5.34 3.15
C ILE A 102 14.96 -6.41 2.76
N TYR A 103 14.65 -7.68 2.99
CA TYR A 103 15.47 -8.82 2.59
C TYR A 103 15.22 -9.26 1.13
N GLY A 104 14.26 -8.60 0.45
CA GLY A 104 14.00 -8.74 -0.99
C GLY A 104 13.35 -10.05 -1.40
N ALA A 105 13.21 -10.20 -2.71
CA ALA A 105 12.63 -11.38 -3.35
C ALA A 105 13.49 -12.63 -3.18
N ASP A 106 14.80 -12.50 -2.96
CA ASP A 106 15.73 -13.61 -2.73
C ASP A 106 15.39 -14.44 -1.48
N ALA A 107 14.58 -13.88 -0.57
CA ALA A 107 14.03 -14.58 0.59
C ALA A 107 12.67 -15.26 0.30
N GLY A 108 12.30 -15.44 -0.95
CA GLY A 108 11.00 -16.01 -1.36
C GLY A 108 9.82 -15.07 -1.12
N ARG A 109 10.05 -13.78 -0.93
CA ARG A 109 9.01 -12.81 -0.61
C ARG A 109 8.64 -11.99 -1.84
N GLN A 110 7.35 -11.91 -2.08
CA GLN A 110 6.78 -11.21 -3.22
C GLN A 110 6.66 -9.70 -2.94
N GLU A 111 6.63 -8.92 -4.01
CA GLU A 111 6.18 -7.54 -3.98
C GLU A 111 4.66 -7.52 -3.74
N ILE A 112 4.21 -6.87 -2.66
CA ILE A 112 2.81 -6.87 -2.24
C ILE A 112 2.17 -5.56 -2.62
N LYS A 113 1.14 -5.62 -3.48
CA LYS A 113 0.36 -4.46 -3.86
C LYS A 113 -0.59 -4.05 -2.74
N ILE A 114 -0.56 -2.77 -2.37
CA ILE A 114 -1.41 -2.21 -1.32
C ILE A 114 -2.69 -1.61 -1.89
N ASP A 115 -2.60 -0.92 -3.04
CA ASP A 115 -3.76 -0.32 -3.69
C ASP A 115 -3.59 -0.24 -5.21
N GLU A 116 -4.71 0.02 -5.90
CA GLU A 116 -4.77 0.17 -7.35
C GLU A 116 -4.23 1.53 -7.84
N ALA A 117 -4.20 2.53 -6.98
CA ALA A 117 -3.64 3.84 -7.29
C ALA A 117 -3.11 4.52 -6.03
N GLY A 118 -2.02 5.24 -6.15
CA GLY A 118 -1.42 6.03 -5.09
C GLY A 118 0.10 6.10 -5.17
N ALA A 119 0.68 7.13 -4.56
CA ALA A 119 2.11 7.39 -4.55
C ALA A 119 2.55 8.06 -3.23
N TRP A 120 3.83 8.33 -3.12
CA TRP A 120 4.48 9.00 -1.98
C TRP A 120 4.22 8.29 -0.66
N PRO A 121 4.70 7.05 -0.52
CA PRO A 121 4.53 6.29 0.71
C PRO A 121 5.31 6.93 1.85
N SER A 122 4.75 6.88 3.04
CA SER A 122 5.41 7.24 4.31
C SER A 122 4.88 6.36 5.45
N TRP A 123 5.61 6.31 6.56
CA TRP A 123 5.28 5.45 7.68
C TRP A 123 4.98 6.27 8.93
N GLY A 124 3.91 5.92 9.63
CA GLY A 124 3.68 6.31 11.02
C GLY A 124 4.52 5.46 11.99
N GLN A 125 4.74 5.97 13.18
CA GLN A 125 5.57 5.31 14.21
C GLN A 125 5.08 3.89 14.57
N ASN A 126 3.77 3.65 14.48
CA ASN A 126 3.15 2.36 14.78
C ASN A 126 3.18 1.37 13.60
N GLY A 127 3.91 1.68 12.53
CA GLY A 127 3.99 0.83 11.35
C GLY A 127 2.80 0.96 10.38
N ALA A 128 1.90 1.93 10.58
CA ALA A 128 0.87 2.26 9.61
C ALA A 128 1.50 2.88 8.36
N LEU A 129 1.09 2.42 7.19
CA LEU A 129 1.52 2.96 5.90
C LEU A 129 0.57 4.06 5.45
N PHE A 130 1.12 5.18 5.00
CA PHE A 130 0.39 6.28 4.40
C PHE A 130 0.80 6.47 2.94
N TYR A 131 -0.14 6.89 2.10
CA TYR A 131 0.14 7.29 0.72
C TYR A 131 -0.91 8.27 0.21
N ASN A 132 -0.54 9.04 -0.81
CA ASN A 132 -1.46 9.95 -1.47
C ASN A 132 -2.27 9.22 -2.54
N GLN A 133 -3.55 9.56 -2.64
CA GLN A 133 -4.48 9.03 -3.63
C GLN A 133 -5.44 10.12 -4.12
N ALA A 134 -6.02 9.96 -5.30
CA ALA A 134 -7.17 10.75 -5.77
C ALA A 134 -8.44 9.90 -5.75
N ASP A 135 -9.56 10.52 -5.34
CA ASP A 135 -10.89 9.93 -5.50
C ASP A 135 -11.57 10.33 -6.82
N GLY A 136 -10.82 10.94 -7.75
CA GLY A 136 -11.31 11.49 -9.02
C GLY A 136 -11.76 12.95 -8.95
N THR A 137 -11.97 13.52 -7.76
CA THR A 137 -12.40 14.91 -7.56
C THR A 137 -11.46 15.70 -6.66
N GLN A 138 -10.73 15.03 -5.80
CA GLN A 138 -9.80 15.64 -4.84
C GLN A 138 -8.72 14.66 -4.44
N SER A 139 -7.59 15.17 -3.97
CA SER A 139 -6.56 14.34 -3.37
C SER A 139 -6.88 14.04 -1.91
N GLN A 140 -6.45 12.87 -1.47
CA GLN A 140 -6.62 12.38 -0.11
C GLN A 140 -5.37 11.62 0.34
N ILE A 141 -5.19 11.51 1.64
CA ILE A 141 -4.16 10.68 2.24
C ILE A 141 -4.83 9.44 2.81
N MET A 142 -4.36 8.30 2.39
CA MET A 142 -4.80 6.99 2.88
C MET A 142 -3.93 6.54 4.04
N ARG A 143 -4.53 5.83 4.99
CA ARG A 143 -3.85 5.12 6.09
C ARG A 143 -4.20 3.65 6.01
N VAL A 144 -3.17 2.81 6.04
CA VAL A 144 -3.30 1.36 5.92
C VAL A 144 -2.54 0.68 7.06
N GLU A 145 -3.16 -0.29 7.70
CA GLU A 145 -2.49 -1.19 8.62
C GLU A 145 -2.11 -2.48 7.88
N LEU A 146 -0.91 -2.98 8.15
CA LEU A 146 -0.41 -4.19 7.54
C LEU A 146 -0.28 -5.29 8.60
N ASP A 147 -0.51 -6.53 8.20
CA ASP A 147 -0.20 -7.69 9.01
C ASP A 147 1.31 -8.03 8.95
N GLU A 148 1.73 -9.07 9.66
CA GLU A 148 3.12 -9.52 9.69
C GLU A 148 3.64 -10.00 8.33
N ARG A 149 2.75 -10.30 7.39
CA ARG A 149 3.07 -10.69 6.01
C ARG A 149 3.16 -9.50 5.07
N GLY A 150 2.82 -8.29 5.53
CA GLY A 150 2.77 -7.09 4.72
C GLY A 150 1.45 -6.88 3.98
N MET A 151 0.43 -7.72 4.24
CA MET A 151 -0.89 -7.59 3.64
C MET A 151 -1.71 -6.51 4.32
N ALA A 152 -2.47 -5.75 3.55
CA ALA A 152 -3.36 -4.73 4.09
C ALA A 152 -4.54 -5.38 4.84
N VAL A 153 -4.64 -5.12 6.15
CA VAL A 153 -5.75 -5.61 7.00
C VAL A 153 -6.78 -4.52 7.29
N SER A 154 -6.41 -3.25 7.19
CA SER A 154 -7.35 -2.15 7.24
C SER A 154 -6.91 -1.03 6.30
N LYS A 155 -7.87 -0.35 5.68
CA LYS A 155 -7.62 0.78 4.79
C LYS A 155 -8.69 1.85 4.99
N GLN A 156 -8.27 3.08 5.27
CA GLN A 156 -9.19 4.19 5.48
C GLN A 156 -8.62 5.52 4.96
N VAL A 157 -9.52 6.45 4.64
CA VAL A 157 -9.13 7.83 4.37
C VAL A 157 -8.71 8.47 5.69
N TRP A 158 -7.44 8.84 5.79
CA TRP A 158 -6.93 9.56 6.96
C TRP A 158 -7.23 11.04 6.89
N LEU A 159 -7.06 11.64 5.70
CA LEU A 159 -7.31 13.05 5.46
C LEU A 159 -7.78 13.30 4.03
N VAL A 160 -8.80 14.15 3.88
CA VAL A 160 -9.18 14.75 2.60
C VAL A 160 -8.48 16.10 2.50
N THR A 161 -7.63 16.29 1.48
CA THR A 161 -6.75 17.46 1.43
C THR A 161 -7.47 18.80 1.33
N LYS A 162 -8.63 18.87 0.67
CA LYS A 162 -9.47 20.08 0.62
C LYS A 162 -10.01 20.54 1.98
N THR A 163 -10.07 19.67 2.97
CA THR A 163 -10.51 20.07 4.33
C THR A 163 -9.47 20.93 5.02
N VAL A 164 -8.20 20.83 4.62
CA VAL A 164 -7.08 21.58 5.18
C VAL A 164 -6.65 22.71 4.25
N PHE A 165 -6.68 22.47 2.93
CA PHE A 165 -6.20 23.41 1.90
C PHE A 165 -7.28 23.65 0.85
N SER A 166 -8.34 24.36 1.22
CA SER A 166 -9.48 24.60 0.31
C SER A 166 -9.14 25.37 -0.96
N GLN A 167 -8.04 26.14 -0.94
CA GLN A 167 -7.58 26.96 -2.09
C GLN A 167 -6.74 26.18 -3.11
N TYR A 168 -6.32 24.95 -2.81
CA TYR A 168 -5.48 24.15 -3.70
C TYR A 168 -6.26 22.97 -4.28
N ALA A 169 -6.04 22.71 -5.57
CA ALA A 169 -6.70 21.62 -6.25
C ALA A 169 -6.17 20.26 -5.80
N GLU A 170 -4.85 20.18 -5.60
CA GLU A 170 -4.15 18.96 -5.24
C GLU A 170 -3.09 19.22 -4.19
N LEU A 171 -2.88 18.23 -3.36
CA LEU A 171 -1.76 18.12 -2.45
C LEU A 171 -1.05 16.79 -2.73
N ASN A 172 0.25 16.84 -2.89
CA ASN A 172 1.07 15.69 -3.21
C ASN A 172 2.39 15.71 -2.42
N GLU A 173 3.20 14.66 -2.58
CA GLU A 173 4.45 14.49 -1.84
C GLU A 173 4.25 14.63 -0.32
N CYS A 174 3.15 14.08 0.22
CA CYS A 174 2.85 14.19 1.64
C CYS A 174 3.58 13.12 2.44
N PHE A 175 4.39 13.57 3.39
CA PHE A 175 5.11 12.73 4.34
C PHE A 175 4.59 13.00 5.74
N ILE A 176 4.09 11.95 6.37
CA ILE A 176 3.40 12.03 7.65
C ILE A 176 4.42 12.04 8.79
N ALA A 177 4.19 12.88 9.78
CA ALA A 177 4.96 12.82 11.02
C ALA A 177 4.69 11.49 11.75
N PRO A 178 5.70 10.91 12.42
CA PRO A 178 5.55 9.60 13.04
C PRO A 178 4.41 9.48 14.05
N ASP A 179 4.09 10.57 14.76
CA ASP A 179 2.98 10.65 15.71
C ASP A 179 1.60 10.82 15.06
N GLU A 180 1.55 10.85 13.73
CA GLU A 180 0.35 10.99 12.92
C GLU A 180 -0.44 12.29 13.16
N THR A 181 0.18 13.30 13.78
CA THR A 181 -0.51 14.56 14.12
C THR A 181 -0.38 15.64 13.06
N TRP A 182 0.62 15.55 12.20
CA TRP A 182 0.87 16.50 11.13
C TRP A 182 1.58 15.85 9.95
N PHE A 183 1.67 16.57 8.85
CA PHE A 183 2.42 16.15 7.67
C PHE A 183 3.07 17.34 6.97
N ALA A 184 4.09 17.07 6.17
CA ALA A 184 4.67 17.99 5.22
C ALA A 184 4.34 17.51 3.79
N GLY A 185 3.96 18.41 2.92
CA GLY A 185 3.57 18.10 1.54
C GLY A 185 3.79 19.26 0.60
N ARG A 186 3.39 19.08 -0.66
CA ARG A 186 3.50 20.08 -1.73
C ARG A 186 2.14 20.33 -2.36
N THR A 187 1.82 21.61 -2.66
CA THR A 187 0.61 21.96 -3.41
C THR A 187 0.85 21.93 -4.90
N ARG A 188 -0.14 21.45 -5.66
CA ARG A 188 -0.18 21.48 -7.14
C ARG A 188 -1.42 22.23 -7.61
N GLY A 189 -1.34 22.89 -8.77
CA GLY A 189 -2.50 23.55 -9.40
C GLY A 189 -2.58 25.06 -9.21
N SER A 190 -1.61 25.70 -8.53
CA SER A 190 -1.41 27.15 -8.56
C SER A 190 -0.18 27.50 -9.40
N ALA A 191 -0.09 28.75 -9.88
CA ALA A 191 1.08 29.24 -10.62
C ALA A 191 2.38 29.18 -9.78
N THR A 192 2.25 28.99 -8.47
CA THR A 192 3.36 28.82 -7.52
C THR A 192 3.16 27.49 -6.78
N GLN A 193 4.09 26.56 -6.98
CA GLN A 193 4.15 25.33 -6.22
C GLN A 193 4.81 25.66 -4.87
N ASN A 194 4.10 25.43 -3.78
CA ASN A 194 4.60 25.74 -2.44
C ASN A 194 4.65 24.47 -1.59
N GLY A 195 5.72 24.31 -0.83
CA GLY A 195 5.74 23.35 0.27
C GLY A 195 4.76 23.79 1.36
N VAL A 196 4.02 22.85 1.92
CA VAL A 196 3.03 23.09 2.95
C VAL A 196 3.19 22.11 4.11
N SER A 197 2.83 22.53 5.31
CA SER A 197 2.58 21.60 6.41
C SER A 197 1.18 21.79 6.96
N ALA A 198 0.61 20.73 7.50
CA ALA A 198 -0.69 20.81 8.13
C ALA A 198 -0.76 19.93 9.37
N PHE A 199 -1.46 20.45 10.39
CA PHE A 199 -1.92 19.69 11.54
C PHE A 199 -3.26 19.05 11.24
N VAL A 200 -3.44 17.81 11.65
CA VAL A 200 -4.67 17.04 11.46
C VAL A 200 -5.64 17.20 12.65
N GLY A 201 -5.35 18.11 13.56
CA GLY A 201 -6.23 18.40 14.68
C GLY A 201 -7.60 19.00 14.28
N THR A 202 -8.49 19.21 15.25
CA THR A 202 -9.80 19.81 15.02
C THR A 202 -9.85 21.19 15.66
N PRO A 203 -9.95 22.28 14.89
CA PRO A 203 -9.92 22.37 13.43
C PRO A 203 -8.52 22.11 12.83
N PRO A 204 -8.43 21.58 11.63
CA PRO A 204 -7.15 21.41 10.97
C PRO A 204 -6.54 22.78 10.65
N GLN A 205 -5.22 22.88 10.76
CA GLN A 205 -4.48 24.11 10.49
C GLN A 205 -3.41 23.84 9.43
N SER A 206 -3.22 24.77 8.53
CA SER A 206 -2.24 24.68 7.45
C SER A 206 -1.30 25.87 7.43
N TYR A 207 -0.03 25.61 7.07
CA TYR A 207 1.02 26.60 7.01
C TYR A 207 1.88 26.40 5.76
N LEU A 208 2.38 27.49 5.18
CA LEU A 208 3.40 27.40 4.14
C LEU A 208 4.75 27.06 4.78
N LEU A 209 5.47 26.10 4.19
CA LEU A 209 6.80 25.68 4.64
C LEU A 209 7.91 26.60 4.18
N ALA A 210 7.73 27.30 3.04
CA ALA A 210 8.73 28.18 2.46
C ALA A 210 8.15 29.57 2.24
N GLN A 211 8.99 30.60 2.44
CA GLN A 211 8.63 31.98 2.11
C GLN A 211 8.53 32.19 0.60
N SER A 212 7.81 33.26 0.24
CA SER A 212 7.51 33.68 -1.13
C SER A 212 8.71 33.54 -2.08
N GLY A 213 8.52 32.73 -3.12
CA GLY A 213 9.48 32.56 -4.23
C GLY A 213 10.37 31.33 -4.17
N SER A 214 10.39 30.59 -3.06
CA SER A 214 11.13 29.35 -2.95
C SER A 214 10.21 28.17 -3.24
N ILE A 215 10.35 27.54 -4.37
CA ILE A 215 9.68 26.29 -4.69
C ILE A 215 10.39 25.19 -3.92
N GLY A 216 9.75 24.66 -2.87
CA GLY A 216 10.23 23.47 -2.18
C GLY A 216 9.55 22.22 -2.76
N CYS A 217 10.29 21.13 -2.89
CA CYS A 217 9.75 19.83 -3.26
C CYS A 217 10.36 18.73 -2.39
N MET A 218 9.69 17.57 -2.35
CA MET A 218 10.14 16.40 -1.62
C MET A 218 10.39 16.69 -0.12
N PRO A 219 9.40 17.20 0.62
CA PRO A 219 9.56 17.39 2.05
C PRO A 219 9.73 16.02 2.73
N PHE A 220 10.54 15.98 3.77
CA PHE A 220 10.74 14.78 4.58
C PHE A 220 10.65 15.17 6.05
N VAL A 221 9.76 14.52 6.79
CA VAL A 221 9.63 14.72 8.25
C VAL A 221 10.59 13.79 8.97
N ALA A 222 11.34 14.35 9.91
CA ALA A 222 12.28 13.57 10.72
C ALA A 222 11.56 12.49 11.55
N PRO A 223 12.21 11.35 11.83
CA PRO A 223 11.65 10.27 12.64
C PRO A 223 11.14 10.68 14.03
N SER A 224 11.73 11.72 14.65
CA SER A 224 11.22 12.30 15.91
C SER A 224 10.01 13.19 15.73
N GLY A 225 9.69 13.61 14.52
CA GLY A 225 8.70 14.67 14.26
C GLY A 225 9.16 16.07 14.69
N ALA A 226 10.41 16.23 15.13
CA ALA A 226 10.91 17.51 15.67
C ALA A 226 11.26 18.53 14.58
N PHE A 227 11.50 18.09 13.36
CA PHE A 227 11.84 18.96 12.23
C PHE A 227 11.48 18.30 10.89
N ALA A 228 11.53 19.08 9.84
CA ALA A 228 11.42 18.60 8.47
C ALA A 228 12.51 19.20 7.59
N ILE A 229 12.83 18.51 6.50
CA ILE A 229 13.77 18.98 5.46
C ILE A 229 13.05 19.02 4.11
N ILE A 230 13.54 19.83 3.19
CA ILE A 230 12.96 19.98 1.86
C ILE A 230 14.04 20.38 0.85
N ALA A 231 13.96 19.94 -0.40
CA ALA A 231 14.77 20.47 -1.48
C ALA A 231 14.29 21.88 -1.85
N GLY A 232 15.15 22.89 -1.70
CA GLY A 232 14.82 24.29 -1.94
C GLY A 232 15.05 24.73 -3.39
N ALA A 233 14.46 25.86 -3.80
CA ALA A 233 14.63 26.45 -5.12
C ALA A 233 16.06 26.98 -5.38
N ASP A 234 16.84 27.21 -4.35
CA ASP A 234 18.25 27.60 -4.40
C ASP A 234 19.19 26.39 -4.54
N LEU A 235 18.62 25.23 -4.90
CA LEU A 235 19.33 24.00 -5.25
C LEU A 235 20.02 23.30 -4.09
N GLY A 236 19.66 23.65 -2.83
CA GLY A 236 20.16 23.04 -1.61
C GLY A 236 19.05 22.38 -0.78
N ILE A 237 19.42 21.58 0.21
CA ILE A 237 18.49 21.03 1.20
C ILE A 237 18.33 22.02 2.35
N ARG A 238 17.09 22.36 2.66
CA ARG A 238 16.72 23.27 3.75
C ARG A 238 15.97 22.54 4.86
N TRP A 239 15.98 23.12 6.05
CA TRP A 239 15.29 22.56 7.20
C TRP A 239 14.48 23.59 7.97
N GLY A 240 13.53 23.11 8.77
CA GLY A 240 12.77 23.90 9.72
C GLY A 240 12.30 23.05 10.90
N ALA A 241 12.30 23.64 12.10
CA ALA A 241 11.85 22.96 13.30
C ALA A 241 10.33 22.67 13.23
N GLY A 242 9.94 21.44 13.56
CA GLY A 242 8.54 21.01 13.63
C GLY A 242 7.98 20.90 15.05
N PRO A 243 6.70 20.74 15.23
CA PRO A 243 5.68 20.93 14.21
C PRO A 243 5.68 22.37 13.69
N LEU A 244 5.58 22.50 12.38
CA LEU A 244 5.70 23.79 11.70
C LEU A 244 4.42 24.60 11.91
N GLY A 245 4.54 25.83 12.36
CA GLY A 245 3.43 26.77 12.60
C GLY A 245 3.63 28.09 11.86
N ALA A 246 2.69 29.04 12.04
CA ALA A 246 2.67 30.33 11.33
C ALA A 246 3.99 31.12 11.36
N ASN A 247 4.84 30.88 12.36
CA ASN A 247 6.13 31.54 12.55
C ASN A 247 7.33 30.59 12.39
N ARG A 248 7.11 29.37 11.89
CA ARG A 248 8.16 28.36 11.71
C ARG A 248 8.15 27.91 10.25
N GLN A 249 9.19 28.25 9.56
CA GLN A 249 9.35 27.97 8.13
C GLN A 249 10.59 27.14 7.90
N ILE A 250 10.57 26.32 6.85
CA ILE A 250 11.75 25.63 6.36
C ILE A 250 12.51 26.61 5.47
N ASP A 251 13.45 27.35 6.02
CA ASP A 251 14.18 28.39 5.31
C ASP A 251 15.70 28.33 5.56
N GLN A 252 16.16 27.53 6.50
CA GLN A 252 17.58 27.45 6.83
C GLN A 252 18.28 26.40 5.99
N LEU A 253 19.39 26.81 5.31
CA LEU A 253 20.17 25.93 4.49
C LEU A 253 20.88 24.88 5.38
N LEU A 254 20.66 23.61 5.09
CA LEU A 254 21.29 22.47 5.76
C LEU A 254 22.44 21.89 4.92
N ILE A 255 22.16 21.62 3.64
CA ILE A 255 23.15 21.09 2.70
C ILE A 255 23.17 22.01 1.47
N PRO A 256 24.30 22.69 1.21
CA PRO A 256 24.47 23.41 -0.05
C PRO A 256 24.76 22.42 -1.19
N PRO A 257 24.54 22.83 -2.46
CA PRO A 257 25.06 22.09 -3.60
C PRO A 257 26.59 21.93 -3.50
N LEU A 258 27.13 20.81 -3.99
CA LEU A 258 28.57 20.50 -3.97
C LEU A 258 29.44 21.58 -4.63
N SER A 259 28.91 22.18 -5.71
CA SER A 259 29.55 23.28 -6.43
C SER A 259 28.52 24.02 -7.28
N ALA A 260 28.94 25.13 -7.90
CA ALA A 260 28.12 25.88 -8.84
C ALA A 260 27.64 24.97 -9.99
N GLY A 261 26.33 24.97 -10.22
CA GLY A 261 25.69 24.14 -11.24
C GLY A 261 25.22 22.76 -10.75
N TYR A 262 25.55 22.35 -9.52
CA TYR A 262 24.97 21.17 -8.90
C TYR A 262 23.62 21.50 -8.26
N LEU A 263 22.76 20.49 -8.24
CA LEU A 263 21.46 20.50 -7.56
C LEU A 263 21.49 19.44 -6.46
N ALA A 264 20.99 19.74 -5.27
CA ALA A 264 20.78 18.79 -4.19
C ALA A 264 19.27 18.50 -4.07
N TYR A 265 18.90 17.27 -4.35
CA TYR A 265 17.52 16.81 -4.36
C TYR A 265 17.34 15.51 -3.55
N HIS A 266 16.11 15.01 -3.49
CA HIS A 266 15.73 13.75 -2.86
C HIS A 266 16.25 13.61 -1.44
N PRO A 267 15.94 14.55 -0.53
CA PRO A 267 16.43 14.51 0.84
C PRO A 267 15.89 13.30 1.60
N GLY A 268 16.72 12.74 2.49
CA GLY A 268 16.35 11.70 3.42
C GLY A 268 17.04 11.92 4.77
N ILE A 269 16.45 11.41 5.84
CA ILE A 269 17.02 11.43 7.20
C ILE A 269 17.11 9.99 7.66
N SER A 270 18.20 9.62 8.31
CA SER A 270 18.35 8.29 8.90
C SER A 270 17.38 8.07 10.06
N SER A 271 17.07 6.81 10.35
CA SER A 271 16.17 6.46 11.45
C SER A 271 16.66 6.88 12.84
N ASP A 272 17.95 7.11 13.02
CA ASP A 272 18.57 7.59 14.27
C ASP A 272 18.83 9.11 14.28
N GLU A 273 18.45 9.82 13.21
CA GLU A 273 18.63 11.27 13.02
C GLU A 273 20.05 11.78 13.13
N LYS A 274 21.05 10.92 12.91
CA LYS A 274 22.47 11.33 12.91
C LYS A 274 23.04 11.52 11.51
N TRP A 275 22.22 11.26 10.49
CA TRP A 275 22.63 11.35 9.11
C TRP A 275 21.52 11.96 8.26
N VAL A 276 21.93 12.81 7.34
CA VAL A 276 21.08 13.31 6.27
C VAL A 276 21.65 12.84 4.95
N LEU A 277 20.77 12.47 4.04
CA LEU A 277 21.10 11.98 2.71
C LEU A 277 20.50 12.89 1.67
N ASP A 278 21.16 13.00 0.53
CA ASP A 278 20.63 13.66 -0.65
C ASP A 278 21.16 13.02 -1.93
N ALA A 279 20.58 13.43 -3.05
CA ALA A 279 21.07 13.11 -4.38
C ALA A 279 21.57 14.39 -5.04
N GLN A 280 22.80 14.40 -5.53
CA GLN A 280 23.40 15.57 -6.16
C GLN A 280 23.82 15.30 -7.60
N GLY A 281 23.53 16.24 -8.48
CA GLY A 281 23.84 16.16 -9.90
C GLY A 281 23.77 17.51 -10.59
N THR A 282 24.17 17.56 -11.86
CA THR A 282 24.15 18.78 -12.69
C THR A 282 22.96 18.80 -13.65
N ASP A 283 22.16 17.75 -13.69
CA ASP A 283 21.00 17.66 -14.57
C ASP A 283 19.81 18.42 -13.99
N THR A 284 19.09 19.14 -14.80
CA THR A 284 17.85 19.82 -14.38
C THR A 284 16.65 18.88 -14.25
N ASP A 285 16.72 17.71 -14.87
CA ASP A 285 15.72 16.64 -14.68
C ASP A 285 16.09 15.78 -13.48
N HIS A 286 15.68 16.20 -12.31
CA HIS A 286 15.94 15.50 -11.06
C HIS A 286 15.17 14.17 -10.94
N ASN A 287 14.25 13.88 -11.83
CA ASN A 287 13.51 12.61 -11.85
C ASN A 287 14.09 11.58 -12.81
N ALA A 288 14.90 11.99 -13.78
CA ALA A 288 15.47 11.08 -14.78
C ALA A 288 16.93 11.40 -15.14
N GLY A 289 17.50 12.48 -14.60
CA GLY A 289 18.87 12.90 -14.87
C GLY A 289 19.94 12.05 -14.19
N ARG A 290 21.19 12.50 -14.27
CA ARG A 290 22.32 11.84 -13.62
C ARG A 290 22.54 12.44 -12.24
N TYR A 291 22.36 11.62 -11.21
CA TYR A 291 22.52 11.97 -9.81
C TYR A 291 23.27 10.89 -9.04
N ASP A 292 24.08 11.30 -8.08
CA ASP A 292 24.76 10.42 -7.14
C ASP A 292 24.30 10.71 -5.72
N LEU A 293 24.24 9.66 -4.88
CA LEU A 293 23.85 9.77 -3.49
C LEU A 293 25.02 10.21 -2.62
N TYR A 294 24.70 11.08 -1.68
CA TYR A 294 25.60 11.55 -0.64
C TYR A 294 24.99 11.32 0.74
N ILE A 295 25.88 11.08 1.72
CA ILE A 295 25.54 10.99 3.13
C ILE A 295 26.36 11.99 3.93
N HIS A 296 25.71 12.71 4.82
CA HIS A 296 26.32 13.75 5.65
C HIS A 296 26.03 13.45 7.12
N PRO A 297 27.03 13.53 8.03
CA PRO A 297 26.75 13.55 9.46
C PRO A 297 25.83 14.72 9.81
N LEU A 298 24.82 14.48 10.64
CA LEU A 298 23.86 15.48 11.10
C LEU A 298 24.03 15.71 12.60
N ASP A 299 24.27 16.95 12.98
CA ASP A 299 24.15 17.39 14.36
C ASP A 299 22.79 18.07 14.56
N THR A 300 21.84 17.35 15.17
CA THR A 300 20.50 17.86 15.42
C THR A 300 20.44 18.93 16.51
N ALA A 301 21.46 19.07 17.35
CA ALA A 301 21.50 20.11 18.37
C ALA A 301 21.83 21.48 17.77
N SER A 302 22.75 21.54 16.82
CA SER A 302 23.10 22.76 16.09
C SER A 302 22.40 22.87 14.74
N MET A 303 21.73 21.83 14.29
CA MET A 303 21.14 21.69 12.95
C MET A 303 22.14 22.01 11.83
N THR A 304 23.27 21.34 11.88
CA THR A 304 24.33 21.44 10.86
C THR A 304 24.67 20.08 10.27
N ALA A 305 24.93 20.07 8.97
CA ALA A 305 25.42 18.89 8.28
C ALA A 305 26.94 18.98 8.08
N GLY A 306 27.64 17.88 8.33
CA GLY A 306 29.08 17.76 8.05
C GLY A 306 29.37 17.54 6.56
N ALA A 307 30.65 17.33 6.25
CA ALA A 307 31.07 17.05 4.87
C ALA A 307 30.40 15.77 4.33
N GLY A 308 29.87 15.83 3.10
CA GLY A 308 29.23 14.71 2.43
C GLY A 308 30.23 13.69 1.93
N GLN A 309 29.88 12.42 2.06
CA GLN A 309 30.57 11.29 1.44
C GLN A 309 29.68 10.70 0.34
N ALA A 310 30.25 10.52 -0.86
CA ALA A 310 29.55 9.88 -1.95
C ALA A 310 29.32 8.39 -1.65
N LEU A 311 28.09 7.92 -1.90
CA LEU A 311 27.70 6.51 -1.78
C LEU A 311 27.56 5.82 -3.13
N THR A 312 27.31 6.59 -4.20
CA THR A 312 27.23 6.11 -5.58
C THR A 312 28.04 7.01 -6.49
N SER A 313 28.34 6.53 -7.71
CA SER A 313 29.11 7.27 -8.71
C SER A 313 28.61 7.06 -10.14
N ASP A 314 27.42 6.46 -10.31
CA ASP A 314 26.93 6.07 -11.62
C ASP A 314 25.40 6.14 -11.73
N GLY A 315 24.91 6.47 -12.89
CA GLY A 315 23.51 6.35 -13.23
C GLY A 315 22.59 7.43 -12.66
N PHE A 316 21.31 7.10 -12.60
CA PHE A 316 20.30 7.80 -11.83
C PHE A 316 20.21 7.16 -10.45
N ASN A 317 20.38 7.94 -9.40
CA ASN A 317 20.24 7.52 -8.01
C ASN A 317 19.38 8.57 -7.28
N GLY A 318 18.26 8.16 -6.70
CA GLY A 318 17.36 9.12 -6.06
C GLY A 318 16.58 8.50 -4.89
N TRP A 319 15.95 9.34 -4.12
CA TRP A 319 15.10 9.02 -2.96
C TRP A 319 15.77 8.09 -1.95
N PRO A 320 16.98 8.43 -1.43
CA PRO A 320 17.63 7.58 -0.44
C PRO A 320 16.86 7.56 0.88
N HIS A 321 16.80 6.39 1.50
CA HIS A 321 16.31 6.25 2.87
C HIS A 321 17.21 5.27 3.65
N LEU A 322 17.70 5.71 4.81
CA LEU A 322 18.63 4.95 5.63
C LEU A 322 17.99 4.54 6.95
N TRP A 323 17.94 3.26 7.20
CA TRP A 323 17.62 2.69 8.50
C TRP A 323 18.90 2.26 9.21
N VAL A 324 19.16 2.84 10.38
CA VAL A 324 20.37 2.58 11.18
C VAL A 324 20.06 1.47 12.18
N GLY A 325 20.89 0.45 12.17
CA GLY A 325 20.73 -0.78 12.92
C GLY A 325 20.81 -2.00 11.99
N MET A 326 20.80 -3.15 12.58
CA MET A 326 20.58 -4.42 11.87
C MET A 326 19.22 -4.93 12.32
N PRO A 327 18.15 -4.77 11.54
CA PRO A 327 16.89 -5.35 11.91
C PRO A 327 17.09 -6.84 12.14
N THR A 328 16.52 -7.34 13.22
CA THR A 328 16.43 -8.79 13.37
C THR A 328 15.69 -9.30 12.14
N PRO A 329 16.24 -10.25 11.38
CA PRO A 329 15.50 -10.83 10.28
C PRO A 329 14.09 -11.17 10.77
N PRO A 330 13.02 -10.73 10.11
CA PRO A 330 11.71 -11.16 10.51
C PRO A 330 11.72 -12.69 10.52
N PRO A 331 10.99 -13.32 11.42
CA PRO A 331 10.87 -14.76 11.38
C PRO A 331 10.49 -15.15 9.95
N PRO A 332 11.02 -16.25 9.43
CA PRO A 332 10.63 -16.74 8.13
C PRO A 332 9.11 -16.78 8.01
N PRO A 333 8.53 -16.46 6.84
CA PRO A 333 7.09 -16.47 6.69
C PRO A 333 6.56 -17.86 7.03
N GLN A 334 5.47 -17.89 7.77
CA GLN A 334 4.73 -19.13 8.02
C GLN A 334 4.18 -19.63 6.67
N PRO A 335 4.35 -20.92 6.35
CA PRO A 335 3.77 -21.48 5.15
C PRO A 335 2.23 -21.41 5.22
N ALA A 336 1.60 -20.96 4.16
CA ALA A 336 0.15 -20.87 4.05
C ALA A 336 -0.28 -21.31 2.64
N ILE A 337 -1.40 -22.01 2.56
CA ILE A 337 -2.09 -22.28 1.30
C ILE A 337 -3.08 -21.12 1.09
N GLU A 338 -2.82 -20.29 0.09
CA GLU A 338 -3.71 -19.15 -0.22
C GLU A 338 -4.93 -19.65 -0.98
N ASP A 339 -4.71 -20.42 -2.04
CA ASP A 339 -5.75 -21.02 -2.84
C ASP A 339 -5.55 -22.52 -3.00
N PHE A 340 -6.65 -23.29 -2.96
CA PHE A 340 -6.69 -24.68 -3.39
C PHE A 340 -8.10 -25.05 -3.80
N TYR A 341 -8.33 -25.18 -5.11
CA TYR A 341 -9.66 -25.46 -5.66
C TYR A 341 -9.59 -26.27 -6.97
N PRO A 342 -10.65 -27.03 -7.30
CA PRO A 342 -10.77 -27.75 -8.56
C PRO A 342 -11.51 -26.91 -9.62
N SER A 343 -11.35 -27.24 -10.89
CA SER A 343 -12.20 -26.70 -11.96
C SER A 343 -13.66 -27.13 -11.83
N SER A 344 -13.92 -28.28 -11.17
CA SER A 344 -15.26 -28.79 -10.85
C SER A 344 -15.23 -29.64 -9.58
N TYR A 345 -16.21 -29.44 -8.70
CA TYR A 345 -16.41 -30.26 -7.48
C TYR A 345 -17.22 -31.52 -7.72
N THR A 346 -17.93 -31.63 -8.87
CA THR A 346 -18.76 -32.79 -9.20
C THR A 346 -18.58 -33.14 -10.67
N VAL A 347 -18.26 -34.38 -10.95
CA VAL A 347 -17.91 -34.88 -12.28
C VAL A 347 -18.44 -36.28 -12.54
N ALA A 348 -18.46 -36.68 -13.81
CA ALA A 348 -18.67 -38.08 -14.20
C ALA A 348 -17.39 -38.92 -13.92
N PRO A 349 -17.50 -40.26 -13.79
CA PRO A 349 -16.35 -41.12 -13.58
C PRO A 349 -15.31 -40.95 -14.70
N GLY A 350 -14.05 -40.66 -14.34
CA GLY A 350 -12.95 -40.49 -15.29
C GLY A 350 -12.93 -39.14 -16.03
N GLU A 351 -13.84 -38.24 -15.78
CA GLU A 351 -13.80 -36.86 -16.29
C GLU A 351 -12.61 -36.09 -15.70
N THR A 352 -11.93 -35.31 -16.52
CA THR A 352 -10.75 -34.55 -16.10
C THR A 352 -11.13 -33.31 -15.34
N VAL A 353 -10.48 -33.12 -14.20
CA VAL A 353 -10.59 -31.93 -13.31
C VAL A 353 -9.19 -31.34 -13.14
N THR A 354 -9.08 -30.02 -13.32
CA THR A 354 -7.85 -29.29 -13.02
C THR A 354 -7.88 -28.81 -11.58
N LEU A 355 -6.96 -29.27 -10.75
CA LEU A 355 -6.68 -28.71 -9.42
C LEU A 355 -5.78 -27.48 -9.61
N THR A 356 -6.07 -26.39 -8.90
CA THR A 356 -5.27 -25.16 -8.91
C THR A 356 -4.93 -24.79 -7.48
N TRP A 357 -3.69 -24.38 -7.25
CA TRP A 357 -3.26 -23.92 -5.93
C TRP A 357 -2.25 -22.79 -6.03
N SER A 358 -2.20 -21.98 -4.96
CA SER A 358 -1.14 -21.02 -4.65
C SER A 358 -0.77 -21.11 -3.18
N THR A 359 0.52 -20.89 -2.89
CA THR A 359 1.03 -20.92 -1.52
C THR A 359 1.90 -19.71 -1.22
N PHE A 360 2.01 -19.36 0.04
CA PHE A 360 2.87 -18.29 0.54
C PHE A 360 3.85 -18.85 1.57
N GLY A 361 5.12 -18.44 1.50
CA GLY A 361 6.12 -18.84 2.51
C GLY A 361 6.50 -20.31 2.53
N ALA A 362 6.03 -21.11 1.57
CA ALA A 362 6.31 -22.53 1.44
C ALA A 362 7.37 -22.79 0.37
N ASP A 363 8.35 -23.62 0.67
CA ASP A 363 9.35 -24.14 -0.27
C ASP A 363 9.26 -25.67 -0.45
N LEU A 364 8.44 -26.32 0.36
CA LEU A 364 8.13 -27.74 0.30
C LEU A 364 6.62 -27.93 0.19
N VAL A 365 6.12 -28.10 -1.03
CA VAL A 365 4.70 -28.31 -1.29
C VAL A 365 4.47 -29.70 -1.84
N SER A 366 3.44 -30.38 -1.32
CA SER A 366 3.06 -31.71 -1.80
C SER A 366 1.54 -31.83 -1.95
N LEU A 367 1.12 -32.53 -3.00
CA LEU A 367 -0.26 -32.94 -3.21
C LEU A 367 -0.34 -34.45 -3.04
N ASP A 368 -1.13 -34.90 -2.05
CA ASP A 368 -1.24 -36.31 -1.64
C ASP A 368 0.14 -36.96 -1.37
N GLY A 369 1.08 -36.14 -0.83
CA GLY A 369 2.45 -36.56 -0.52
C GLY A 369 3.42 -36.56 -1.72
N ALA A 370 2.96 -36.29 -2.93
CA ALA A 370 3.83 -36.09 -4.10
C ALA A 370 4.31 -34.64 -4.18
N PRO A 371 5.63 -34.38 -4.33
CA PRO A 371 6.14 -33.00 -4.43
C PRO A 371 5.55 -32.29 -5.66
N VAL A 372 5.13 -31.04 -5.45
CA VAL A 372 4.62 -30.16 -6.52
C VAL A 372 5.24 -28.75 -6.36
N PRO A 373 5.23 -27.90 -7.40
CA PRO A 373 5.63 -26.50 -7.27
C PRO A 373 4.81 -25.75 -6.21
N ALA A 374 5.35 -24.66 -5.69
CA ALA A 374 4.66 -23.81 -4.70
C ALA A 374 3.31 -23.31 -5.23
N ASP A 375 3.27 -22.92 -6.49
CA ASP A 375 2.04 -22.55 -7.20
C ASP A 375 1.90 -23.43 -8.43
N GLY A 376 0.67 -23.80 -8.79
CA GLY A 376 0.51 -24.65 -9.96
C GLY A 376 -0.88 -25.18 -10.22
N THR A 377 -0.93 -26.04 -11.23
CA THR A 377 -2.13 -26.76 -11.62
C THR A 377 -1.79 -28.23 -11.89
N LEU A 378 -2.74 -29.12 -11.64
CA LEU A 378 -2.62 -30.55 -11.96
C LEU A 378 -3.97 -31.09 -12.44
N ASP A 379 -3.94 -31.77 -13.58
CA ASP A 379 -5.11 -32.47 -14.09
C ASP A 379 -5.22 -33.86 -13.44
N VAL A 380 -6.41 -34.15 -12.90
CA VAL A 380 -6.77 -35.44 -12.30
C VAL A 380 -8.07 -35.96 -12.93
N SER A 381 -8.24 -37.29 -13.00
CA SER A 381 -9.44 -37.91 -13.59
C SER A 381 -9.96 -39.03 -12.67
N PRO A 382 -10.61 -38.64 -11.55
CA PRO A 382 -11.06 -39.60 -10.55
C PRO A 382 -12.20 -40.50 -11.10
N ALA A 383 -12.08 -41.81 -10.91
CA ALA A 383 -13.14 -42.76 -11.25
C ALA A 383 -14.19 -42.90 -10.12
N VAL A 384 -13.83 -42.51 -8.90
CA VAL A 384 -14.67 -42.52 -7.71
C VAL A 384 -14.44 -41.23 -6.94
N SER A 385 -15.40 -40.84 -6.09
CA SER A 385 -15.24 -39.66 -5.23
C SER A 385 -13.93 -39.71 -4.46
N THR A 386 -13.08 -38.71 -4.66
CA THR A 386 -11.69 -38.67 -4.19
C THR A 386 -11.42 -37.37 -3.46
N ALA A 387 -10.74 -37.47 -2.34
CA ALA A 387 -10.21 -36.32 -1.61
C ALA A 387 -8.75 -36.09 -2.01
N TYR A 388 -8.37 -34.85 -2.20
CA TYR A 388 -7.00 -34.41 -2.50
C TYR A 388 -6.53 -33.50 -1.39
N THR A 389 -5.31 -33.76 -0.88
CA THR A 389 -4.73 -33.02 0.24
C THR A 389 -3.48 -32.32 -0.22
N LEU A 390 -3.51 -30.98 -0.16
CA LEU A 390 -2.35 -30.11 -0.38
C LEU A 390 -1.70 -29.82 0.97
N SER A 391 -0.38 -29.97 1.08
CA SER A 391 0.41 -29.63 2.25
C SER A 391 1.51 -28.65 1.85
N ALA A 392 1.58 -27.53 2.54
CA ALA A 392 2.58 -26.50 2.37
C ALA A 392 3.48 -26.44 3.61
N GLN A 393 4.79 -26.56 3.44
CA GLN A 393 5.79 -26.54 4.48
C GLN A 393 6.93 -25.60 4.13
N SER A 394 7.69 -25.14 5.11
CA SER A 394 8.91 -24.38 4.90
C SER A 394 10.10 -25.07 5.53
N SER A 395 11.23 -25.09 4.83
CA SER A 395 12.50 -25.58 5.41
C SER A 395 13.06 -24.68 6.49
N LEU A 396 12.53 -23.46 6.62
CA LEU A 396 13.00 -22.44 7.56
C LEU A 396 12.21 -22.39 8.86
N VAL A 397 11.00 -22.94 8.88
CA VAL A 397 10.12 -23.01 10.07
C VAL A 397 9.50 -24.40 10.19
N SER A 398 9.18 -24.80 11.42
CA SER A 398 8.58 -26.11 11.68
C SER A 398 7.07 -26.17 11.43
N ASP A 399 6.46 -25.06 11.04
CA ASP A 399 5.03 -24.98 10.78
C ASP A 399 4.65 -25.49 9.40
N SER A 400 3.40 -25.89 9.26
CA SER A 400 2.82 -26.35 8.00
C SER A 400 1.36 -25.94 7.90
N ASP A 401 0.90 -25.68 6.69
CA ASP A 401 -0.52 -25.55 6.37
C ASP A 401 -0.96 -26.74 5.53
N THR A 402 -2.21 -27.20 5.75
CA THR A 402 -2.75 -28.35 5.03
C THR A 402 -4.21 -28.11 4.72
N ARG A 403 -4.58 -28.23 3.44
CA ARG A 403 -5.97 -28.14 2.98
C ARG A 403 -6.36 -29.41 2.22
N THR A 404 -7.60 -29.86 2.44
CA THR A 404 -8.18 -31.00 1.74
C THR A 404 -9.44 -30.55 1.02
N LEU A 405 -9.56 -30.87 -0.24
CA LEU A 405 -10.79 -30.75 -1.03
C LEU A 405 -11.26 -32.12 -1.48
N SER A 406 -12.55 -32.24 -1.82
CA SER A 406 -13.13 -33.48 -2.31
C SER A 406 -13.81 -33.26 -3.64
N ILE A 407 -13.53 -34.13 -4.60
CA ILE A 407 -14.24 -34.21 -5.88
C ILE A 407 -15.25 -35.36 -5.77
N VAL A 408 -16.52 -35.04 -5.97
CA VAL A 408 -17.63 -36.00 -5.96
C VAL A 408 -17.81 -36.56 -7.37
N VAL A 409 -17.69 -37.88 -7.51
CA VAL A 409 -17.94 -38.56 -8.77
C VAL A 409 -19.35 -39.16 -8.75
N ASN A 410 -20.24 -38.61 -9.58
CA ASN A 410 -21.61 -39.08 -9.72
C ASN A 410 -21.80 -39.74 -11.09
N PRO A 411 -22.31 -40.97 -11.14
CA PRO A 411 -22.65 -41.64 -12.39
C PRO A 411 -23.82 -40.98 -13.14
N THR A 412 -24.65 -40.21 -12.42
CA THR A 412 -25.71 -39.40 -12.97
C THR A 412 -25.60 -38.00 -12.37
N PRO A 413 -25.18 -37.01 -13.14
CA PRO A 413 -24.98 -35.65 -12.64
C PRO A 413 -26.34 -35.08 -12.13
N LEU A 414 -26.34 -34.57 -10.92
CA LEU A 414 -27.51 -33.88 -10.35
C LEU A 414 -27.41 -32.37 -10.67
N PRO A 415 -28.57 -31.69 -10.77
CA PRO A 415 -28.57 -30.25 -11.00
C PRO A 415 -27.94 -29.50 -9.83
N VAL A 416 -27.31 -28.38 -10.14
CA VAL A 416 -26.73 -27.49 -9.13
C VAL A 416 -27.82 -26.88 -8.24
N SER A 417 -27.57 -26.78 -6.93
CA SER A 417 -28.46 -26.19 -5.95
C SER A 417 -27.72 -25.33 -4.95
N ILE A 418 -28.23 -24.13 -4.68
CA ILE A 418 -27.78 -23.33 -3.52
C ILE A 418 -28.73 -23.71 -2.37
N ASP A 419 -28.21 -24.51 -1.44
CA ASP A 419 -28.98 -25.07 -0.34
C ASP A 419 -29.22 -24.03 0.76
N THR A 420 -28.19 -23.21 1.04
CA THR A 420 -28.27 -22.08 1.96
C THR A 420 -27.37 -20.93 1.49
N PHE A 421 -27.85 -19.70 1.69
CA PHE A 421 -27.02 -18.49 1.63
C PHE A 421 -27.64 -17.45 2.58
N ALA A 422 -26.95 -17.12 3.66
CA ALA A 422 -27.48 -16.29 4.73
C ALA A 422 -26.41 -15.37 5.32
N ALA A 423 -26.86 -14.25 5.91
CA ALA A 423 -26.04 -13.36 6.72
C ALA A 423 -26.51 -13.39 8.18
N ASN A 424 -25.60 -13.49 9.11
CA ASN A 424 -25.91 -13.49 10.54
C ASN A 424 -24.96 -12.58 11.33
N PRO A 425 -25.43 -11.51 11.97
CA PRO A 425 -26.81 -11.00 11.87
C PRO A 425 -27.08 -10.35 10.49
N PRO A 426 -28.34 -10.36 10.02
CA PRO A 426 -28.67 -9.73 8.73
C PRO A 426 -28.71 -8.19 8.80
N ARG A 427 -28.60 -7.63 9.99
CA ARG A 427 -28.58 -6.20 10.28
C ARG A 427 -27.47 -5.89 11.28
N ILE A 428 -26.64 -4.90 10.95
CA ILE A 428 -25.52 -4.44 11.78
C ILE A 428 -25.59 -2.92 11.96
N THR A 429 -24.91 -2.39 12.94
CA THR A 429 -24.58 -0.95 12.99
C THR A 429 -23.23 -0.73 12.33
N LYS A 430 -23.00 0.47 11.81
CA LYS A 430 -21.73 0.83 11.14
C LYS A 430 -20.53 0.47 12.02
N GLY A 431 -19.59 -0.28 11.46
CA GLY A 431 -18.38 -0.76 12.14
C GLY A 431 -18.53 -2.13 12.83
N GLN A 432 -19.70 -2.75 12.76
CA GLN A 432 -19.88 -4.14 13.18
C GLN A 432 -19.79 -5.09 11.99
N SER A 433 -19.59 -6.37 12.29
CA SER A 433 -19.47 -7.44 11.30
C SER A 433 -20.73 -8.31 11.26
N ALA A 434 -20.99 -8.89 10.10
CA ALA A 434 -21.89 -10.01 9.90
C ALA A 434 -21.12 -11.17 9.28
N VAL A 435 -21.55 -12.40 9.55
CA VAL A 435 -21.01 -13.61 8.94
C VAL A 435 -21.93 -14.01 7.79
N LEU A 436 -21.42 -14.02 6.56
CA LEU A 436 -22.05 -14.70 5.44
C LEU A 436 -21.79 -16.20 5.58
N SER A 437 -22.77 -17.04 5.36
CA SER A 437 -22.61 -18.49 5.32
C SER A 437 -23.37 -19.09 4.15
N TRP A 438 -22.81 -20.12 3.53
CA TRP A 438 -23.41 -20.79 2.39
C TRP A 438 -23.14 -22.28 2.37
N GLN A 439 -24.04 -22.98 1.66
CA GLN A 439 -23.87 -24.38 1.29
C GLN A 439 -24.47 -24.58 -0.09
N VAL A 440 -23.75 -25.24 -0.97
CA VAL A 440 -24.11 -25.45 -2.37
C VAL A 440 -23.84 -26.89 -2.75
N SER A 441 -24.77 -27.52 -3.45
CA SER A 441 -24.66 -28.90 -3.93
C SER A 441 -24.48 -28.93 -5.45
N ASN A 442 -23.66 -29.86 -5.93
CA ASN A 442 -23.46 -30.18 -7.37
C ASN A 442 -22.95 -29.00 -8.21
N ALA A 443 -22.26 -28.03 -7.60
CA ALA A 443 -21.65 -26.93 -8.33
C ALA A 443 -20.33 -27.37 -9.02
N THR A 444 -20.14 -26.94 -10.26
CA THR A 444 -18.85 -27.00 -10.95
C THR A 444 -17.99 -25.80 -10.62
N THR A 445 -18.61 -24.63 -10.46
CA THR A 445 -17.93 -23.43 -9.96
C THR A 445 -18.87 -22.67 -9.04
N LEU A 446 -18.28 -22.00 -8.05
CA LEU A 446 -19.00 -21.16 -7.10
C LEU A 446 -18.27 -19.84 -6.93
N ASP A 447 -19.03 -18.76 -6.96
CA ASP A 447 -18.54 -17.40 -6.93
C ASP A 447 -19.37 -16.56 -5.96
N LEU A 448 -18.71 -15.82 -5.08
CA LEU A 448 -19.30 -14.84 -4.19
C LEU A 448 -18.79 -13.45 -4.60
N ASP A 449 -19.63 -12.65 -5.24
CA ASP A 449 -19.32 -11.30 -5.76
C ASP A 449 -18.11 -11.23 -6.70
N GLY A 450 -17.88 -12.26 -7.54
CA GLY A 450 -16.76 -12.32 -8.49
C GLY A 450 -15.53 -13.02 -7.93
N GLU A 451 -15.55 -13.44 -6.67
CA GLU A 451 -14.47 -14.19 -6.04
C GLU A 451 -14.87 -15.66 -5.89
N ARG A 452 -13.98 -16.55 -6.32
CA ARG A 452 -14.20 -17.99 -6.22
C ARG A 452 -14.17 -18.45 -4.77
N VAL A 453 -15.15 -19.29 -4.39
CA VAL A 453 -15.26 -19.82 -3.03
C VAL A 453 -15.58 -21.33 -3.05
N GLU A 454 -15.32 -21.99 -1.92
CA GLU A 454 -15.64 -23.41 -1.71
C GLU A 454 -17.15 -23.66 -1.66
N PRO A 455 -17.63 -24.90 -1.93
CA PRO A 455 -19.07 -25.24 -1.92
C PRO A 455 -19.78 -24.99 -0.59
N SER A 456 -19.06 -24.98 0.50
CA SER A 456 -19.56 -24.59 1.80
C SER A 456 -18.55 -23.71 2.50
N GLY A 457 -19.03 -22.68 3.19
CA GLY A 457 -18.13 -21.77 3.86
C GLY A 457 -18.82 -20.66 4.62
N SER A 458 -17.99 -19.81 5.21
CA SER A 458 -18.42 -18.58 5.84
C SER A 458 -17.37 -17.48 5.62
N ARG A 459 -17.84 -16.23 5.63
CA ARG A 459 -16.98 -15.05 5.47
C ARG A 459 -17.50 -13.92 6.36
N ASP A 460 -16.58 -13.33 7.12
CA ASP A 460 -16.85 -12.10 7.86
C ASP A 460 -16.89 -10.91 6.91
N VAL A 461 -17.94 -10.07 7.03
CA VAL A 461 -18.11 -8.85 6.25
C VAL A 461 -18.48 -7.69 7.15
N SER A 462 -17.92 -6.51 6.89
CA SER A 462 -18.18 -5.28 7.66
C SER A 462 -18.51 -4.12 6.71
N PRO A 463 -19.59 -4.21 5.95
CA PRO A 463 -19.90 -3.22 4.94
C PRO A 463 -20.20 -1.84 5.60
N PRO A 464 -19.72 -0.73 5.01
CA PRO A 464 -19.94 0.62 5.56
C PRO A 464 -21.37 1.13 5.35
N THR A 465 -22.09 0.55 4.38
CA THR A 465 -23.49 0.85 4.00
C THR A 465 -24.22 -0.42 3.69
N GLU A 466 -25.55 -0.35 3.55
CA GLU A 466 -26.34 -1.50 3.10
C GLU A 466 -25.73 -2.11 1.85
N THR A 467 -25.42 -3.40 1.91
CA THR A 467 -24.71 -4.12 0.87
C THR A 467 -25.39 -5.46 0.59
N THR A 468 -25.63 -5.73 -0.70
CA THR A 468 -26.18 -7.01 -1.16
C THR A 468 -25.07 -7.85 -1.75
N TYR A 469 -24.87 -9.02 -1.21
CA TYR A 469 -23.93 -10.03 -1.66
C TYR A 469 -24.64 -11.03 -2.57
N ARG A 470 -23.96 -11.43 -3.64
CA ARG A 470 -24.48 -12.37 -4.63
C ARG A 470 -23.63 -13.63 -4.68
N LEU A 471 -24.28 -14.78 -4.51
CA LEU A 471 -23.68 -16.09 -4.70
C LEU A 471 -24.15 -16.66 -6.04
N THR A 472 -23.22 -17.03 -6.91
CA THR A 472 -23.50 -17.61 -8.23
C THR A 472 -22.87 -18.99 -8.31
N ALA A 473 -23.68 -20.02 -8.49
CA ALA A 473 -23.25 -21.39 -8.66
C ALA A 473 -23.51 -21.84 -10.11
N LEU A 474 -22.50 -22.39 -10.75
CA LEU A 474 -22.60 -23.00 -12.07
C LEU A 474 -22.48 -24.52 -11.94
N GLY A 475 -23.32 -25.26 -12.62
CA GLY A 475 -23.33 -26.70 -12.66
C GLY A 475 -24.32 -27.23 -13.69
N MET A 476 -24.63 -28.51 -13.60
CA MET A 476 -25.62 -29.10 -14.48
C MET A 476 -26.96 -28.43 -14.30
N GLY A 477 -27.63 -28.09 -15.41
CA GLY A 477 -28.89 -27.33 -15.41
C GLY A 477 -28.71 -25.83 -15.59
N GLY A 478 -27.47 -25.31 -15.64
CA GLY A 478 -27.15 -23.90 -15.81
C GLY A 478 -26.86 -23.15 -14.51
N PRO A 479 -26.62 -21.84 -14.56
CA PRO A 479 -26.30 -21.04 -13.38
C PRO A 479 -27.51 -20.87 -12.44
N VAL A 480 -27.24 -21.01 -11.14
CA VAL A 480 -28.18 -20.69 -10.06
C VAL A 480 -27.58 -19.54 -9.23
N GLN A 481 -28.40 -18.58 -8.84
CA GLN A 481 -27.99 -17.42 -8.07
C GLN A 481 -28.83 -17.24 -6.82
N ALA A 482 -28.21 -16.79 -5.75
CA ALA A 482 -28.85 -16.32 -4.54
C ALA A 482 -28.25 -14.98 -4.12
N GLN A 483 -29.04 -14.21 -3.36
CA GLN A 483 -28.59 -12.92 -2.82
C GLN A 483 -28.95 -12.82 -1.36
N VAL A 484 -28.10 -12.16 -0.58
CA VAL A 484 -28.36 -11.80 0.80
C VAL A 484 -27.90 -10.35 1.02
N THR A 485 -28.72 -9.58 1.74
CA THR A 485 -28.43 -8.18 2.03
C THR A 485 -28.08 -8.04 3.51
N VAL A 486 -26.96 -7.40 3.80
CA VAL A 486 -26.60 -6.92 5.13
C VAL A 486 -27.05 -5.46 5.23
N VAL A 487 -28.03 -5.21 6.08
CA VAL A 487 -28.54 -3.86 6.33
C VAL A 487 -27.64 -3.18 7.36
N VAL A 488 -27.21 -1.97 7.06
CA VAL A 488 -26.35 -1.18 7.95
C VAL A 488 -27.13 0.03 8.49
N ASP A 489 -27.43 0.00 9.79
CA ASP A 489 -28.07 1.12 10.47
C ASP A 489 -27.04 2.24 10.72
N SER A 490 -27.36 3.44 10.29
CA SER A 490 -26.47 4.61 10.35
C SER A 490 -26.23 5.16 11.76
N GLY A 491 -26.68 4.48 12.80
CA GLY A 491 -26.40 4.87 14.18
C GLY A 491 -26.91 6.26 14.62
N LEU A 492 -27.77 6.87 13.81
CA LEU A 492 -28.45 8.10 14.21
C LEU A 492 -29.56 7.69 15.18
N LEU A 493 -29.24 7.69 16.45
CA LEU A 493 -30.24 7.80 17.50
C LEU A 493 -31.02 9.11 17.24
N ALA A 494 -32.19 8.97 16.66
CA ALA A 494 -33.17 10.04 16.71
C ALA A 494 -33.62 10.16 18.17
N ASP A 495 -32.87 10.95 18.94
CA ASP A 495 -33.38 11.55 20.15
C ASP A 495 -34.50 12.54 19.75
N ARG A 496 -35.72 12.04 19.73
CA ARG A 496 -36.91 12.88 19.82
C ARG A 496 -37.67 12.46 21.05
N GLY A 497 -37.23 13.08 22.17
CA GLY A 497 -38.09 13.29 23.31
C GLY A 497 -39.37 14.00 22.87
N GLY A 498 -40.44 13.30 22.94
CA GLY A 498 -41.81 13.79 22.80
C GLY A 498 -42.65 13.17 23.89
N PHE A 499 -42.72 13.86 25.01
CA PHE A 499 -43.71 13.63 26.07
C PHE A 499 -45.13 13.60 25.48
N VAL A 500 -45.87 12.52 25.69
CA VAL A 500 -47.31 12.57 25.81
C VAL A 500 -47.73 11.66 26.96
N CYS A 501 -48.36 12.31 27.91
CA CYS A 501 -48.93 11.73 29.11
C CYS A 501 -50.04 10.72 28.83
N ALA A 502 -50.14 9.88 29.79
CA ALA A 502 -51.10 8.79 30.01
C ALA A 502 -52.57 9.23 30.10
N LEU A 503 -53.41 8.24 29.91
CA LEU A 503 -54.61 7.87 30.71
C LEU A 503 -55.28 6.75 29.90
N GLY A 504 -55.40 5.58 30.35
CA GLY A 504 -56.18 5.11 31.43
C GLY A 504 -57.09 3.98 30.96
N SER A 505 -56.92 2.86 31.60
CA SER A 505 -57.94 1.92 32.04
C SER A 505 -58.55 0.89 31.08
N LEU A 506 -58.29 -0.35 31.47
CA LEU A 506 -59.25 -1.44 31.72
C LEU A 506 -60.01 -2.06 30.53
N GLY A 507 -59.84 -3.35 30.38
CA GLY A 507 -60.95 -4.16 29.88
C GLY A 507 -60.53 -5.48 29.28
N ALA A 508 -60.73 -6.47 30.04
CA ALA A 508 -60.62 -7.90 29.86
C ALA A 508 -61.21 -8.50 28.59
N SER A 509 -60.67 -9.67 28.31
CA SER A 509 -61.36 -10.90 27.91
C SER A 509 -61.53 -11.25 26.45
N SER A 510 -60.96 -12.41 26.21
CA SER A 510 -61.55 -13.58 25.55
C SER A 510 -61.71 -13.65 24.04
N ALA A 511 -61.02 -14.60 23.56
CA ALA A 511 -61.49 -15.74 22.80
C ALA A 511 -61.90 -15.62 21.31
N ARG A 512 -61.20 -16.44 20.56
CA ARG A 512 -61.72 -17.29 19.47
C ARG A 512 -62.21 -16.67 18.16
N GLY A 513 -61.66 -17.26 17.15
CA GLY A 513 -62.39 -17.52 15.89
C GLY A 513 -61.61 -17.13 14.66
N TRP A 514 -60.91 -18.04 14.13
CA TRP A 514 -61.17 -18.81 12.92
C TRP A 514 -61.63 -18.05 11.68
N LEU A 515 -60.83 -18.24 10.67
CA LEU A 515 -61.17 -18.61 9.27
C LEU A 515 -61.54 -17.54 8.25
N LEU A 516 -61.01 -17.88 7.11
CA LEU A 516 -61.42 -17.70 5.73
C LEU A 516 -60.98 -16.38 5.08
N MET A 517 -60.08 -16.59 4.15
CA MET A 517 -60.29 -17.00 2.77
C MET A 517 -60.55 -15.85 1.80
N LEU A 518 -59.79 -15.99 0.75
CA LEU A 518 -60.08 -15.72 -0.67
C LEU A 518 -60.29 -14.27 -1.10
N ALA A 519 -59.39 -13.89 -1.94
CA ALA A 519 -59.46 -13.98 -3.40
C ALA A 519 -60.19 -12.82 -4.08
N LEU A 520 -59.75 -12.63 -5.20
CA LEU A 520 -60.20 -11.96 -6.43
C LEU A 520 -59.50 -10.60 -6.62
N ALA A 521 -58.60 -10.57 -7.51
CA ALA A 521 -58.62 -10.79 -8.95
C ALA A 521 -59.22 -9.63 -9.74
N LEU A 522 -58.42 -9.28 -10.70
CA LEU A 522 -58.82 -8.80 -12.04
C LEU A 522 -59.69 -7.53 -12.14
N THR A 523 -59.27 -6.65 -12.94
CA THR A 523 -59.67 -6.38 -14.30
C THR A 523 -59.08 -5.05 -14.71
N VAL A 524 -58.21 -4.99 -15.67
CA VAL A 524 -58.39 -5.02 -17.11
C VAL A 524 -58.75 -3.67 -17.72
N VAL A 525 -57.91 -3.33 -18.69
CA VAL A 525 -58.28 -2.81 -20.03
C VAL A 525 -58.44 -1.31 -20.15
N THR A 526 -57.65 -0.75 -20.93
CA THR A 526 -57.34 -0.57 -22.34
C THR A 526 -57.71 0.80 -22.87
N ILE A 527 -56.97 1.14 -23.93
CA ILE A 527 -57.31 2.03 -25.07
C ILE A 527 -57.02 3.51 -24.82
N GLY A 528 -56.21 4.12 -25.62
CA GLY A 528 -56.01 4.26 -27.02
C GLY A 528 -54.94 5.30 -27.31
N ARG A 529 -54.15 4.95 -28.15
CA ARG A 529 -54.07 5.28 -29.57
C ARG A 529 -54.07 6.76 -29.97
N ARG A 530 -52.98 7.01 -30.67
CA ARG A 530 -52.81 7.92 -31.84
C ARG A 530 -52.38 9.36 -31.50
N LEU A 531 -51.56 10.02 -32.25
CA LEU A 531 -50.93 9.92 -33.57
C LEU A 531 -49.85 10.98 -33.68
N ARG A 532 -48.72 10.66 -34.39
CA ARG A 532 -48.07 11.46 -35.44
C ARG A 532 -47.54 12.85 -35.04
N HIS A 533 -46.43 13.25 -35.41
CA HIS A 533 -45.66 13.30 -36.61
C HIS A 533 -44.28 13.89 -36.39
N ARG A 534 -43.40 13.43 -37.13
CA ARG A 534 -42.11 13.71 -37.72
C ARG A 534 -41.74 15.20 -37.97
N PRO A 535 -40.47 15.37 -38.39
CA PRO A 535 -39.42 16.32 -38.01
C PRO A 535 -39.30 17.40 -39.12
N PRO A 536 -38.16 18.05 -39.41
CA PRO A 536 -36.77 18.03 -39.01
C PRO A 536 -36.07 19.39 -39.00
N ARG A 537 -34.70 19.30 -38.87
CA ARG A 537 -33.64 20.20 -39.36
C ARG A 537 -33.32 21.47 -38.56
N SER A 538 -32.19 21.59 -38.07
CA SER A 538 -30.89 21.97 -38.67
C SER A 538 -29.78 21.78 -37.63
#